data_990e93de3dc9fa365fac500091d7b28a
#
_entry.id   990e93de3dc9fa365fac500091d7b28a
#
_cell.length_a   1.000
_cell.length_b   1.000
_cell.length_c   1.000
_cell.angle_alpha   90.00
_cell.angle_beta   90.00
_cell.angle_gamma   90.00
#
_symmetry.space_group_name_H-M   'P 1'
#
loop_
_entity.id
_entity.type
_entity.pdbx_description
1 polymer ?
#
loop_
_entity_poly.entity_id
_entity_poly.type
_entity_poly.pdbx_seq_one_letter_code
_entity_poly.pdbx_strand_id
1 'polypeptide(L)'
;MVSWEELENACQHCRACPLAETRTNVVFGVGSRQADILFIGEGPGEQEDLQGEPFVGPAGKLLDLMLSLIDLERSNVYIANIVKCRPPKNRDPLNTEQDACIGYLRAQTALLRPKI
;
A
#
# COMPACT_ATOMS: atom_id res chain seq x y z
N MET A 1 7.12 12.11 -16.38
CA MET A 1 6.22 11.53 -15.36
C MET A 1 6.16 10.02 -15.57
N VAL A 2 6.27 9.25 -14.51
CA VAL A 2 6.16 7.79 -14.61
C VAL A 2 4.70 7.37 -14.76
N SER A 3 4.48 6.25 -15.44
CA SER A 3 3.16 5.62 -15.52
C SER A 3 2.93 4.75 -14.29
N TRP A 4 1.68 4.30 -14.11
CA TRP A 4 1.35 3.33 -13.06
C TRP A 4 2.20 2.06 -13.18
N GLU A 5 2.35 1.54 -14.40
CA GLU A 5 3.09 0.30 -14.67
C GLU A 5 4.57 0.47 -14.35
N GLU A 6 5.17 1.59 -14.75
CA GLU A 6 6.57 1.88 -14.45
C GLU A 6 6.78 2.01 -12.95
N LEU A 7 5.87 2.69 -12.25
CA LEU A 7 5.96 2.88 -10.80
C LEU A 7 5.83 1.54 -10.07
N GLU A 8 4.87 0.72 -10.45
CA GLU A 8 4.67 -0.59 -9.84
C GLU A 8 5.88 -1.49 -10.07
N ASN A 9 6.41 -1.51 -11.29
CA ASN A 9 7.58 -2.32 -11.59
C ASN A 9 8.80 -1.89 -10.75
N ALA A 10 9.03 -0.59 -10.63
CA ALA A 10 10.12 -0.08 -9.79
C ALA A 10 9.92 -0.48 -8.33
N CYS A 11 8.70 -0.39 -7.84
CA CYS A 11 8.37 -0.75 -6.45
C CYS A 11 8.59 -2.24 -6.19
N GLN A 12 8.18 -3.10 -7.11
CA GLN A 12 8.31 -4.56 -6.98
C GLN A 12 9.78 -4.99 -6.88
N HIS A 13 10.70 -4.22 -7.43
CA HIS A 13 12.13 -4.52 -7.41
C HIS A 13 12.92 -3.62 -6.45
N CYS A 14 12.23 -2.85 -5.61
CA CYS A 14 12.88 -1.87 -4.74
C CYS A 14 13.71 -2.55 -3.64
N ARG A 15 14.91 -2.02 -3.42
CA ARG A 15 15.80 -2.45 -2.34
C ARG A 15 16.38 -1.24 -1.60
N ALA A 16 15.59 -0.17 -1.49
CA ALA A 16 16.06 1.10 -0.94
C ALA A 16 16.21 1.11 0.58
N CYS A 17 15.66 0.10 1.28
CA CYS A 17 15.77 0.01 2.73
C CYS A 17 15.89 -1.46 3.17
N PRO A 18 16.29 -1.72 4.44
CA PRO A 18 16.49 -3.09 4.93
C PRO A 18 15.27 -3.99 4.88
N LEU A 19 14.06 -3.45 4.79
CA LEU A 19 12.84 -4.27 4.70
C LEU A 19 12.85 -5.18 3.47
N ALA A 20 13.62 -4.83 2.43
CA ALA A 20 13.77 -5.66 1.25
C ALA A 20 14.38 -7.03 1.56
N GLU A 21 15.17 -7.13 2.64
CA GLU A 21 15.84 -8.38 3.01
C GLU A 21 14.89 -9.40 3.63
N THR A 22 13.81 -8.95 4.26
CA THR A 22 12.93 -9.83 5.05
C THR A 22 11.52 -9.95 4.50
N ARG A 23 11.14 -9.13 3.53
CA ARG A 23 9.81 -9.22 2.91
C ARG A 23 9.67 -10.50 2.09
N THR A 24 8.45 -11.03 2.03
CA THR A 24 8.09 -12.10 1.09
C THR A 24 7.64 -11.49 -0.24
N ASN A 25 6.74 -10.52 -0.16
CA ASN A 25 6.24 -9.78 -1.32
C ASN A 25 6.25 -8.28 -1.05
N VAL A 26 6.38 -7.49 -2.12
CA VAL A 26 6.09 -6.06 -2.06
C VAL A 26 4.58 -5.89 -2.11
N VAL A 27 4.04 -5.00 -1.29
CA VAL A 27 2.61 -4.68 -1.25
C VAL A 27 2.43 -3.28 -1.80
N PHE A 28 2.22 -3.17 -3.10
CA PHE A 28 2.20 -1.89 -3.82
C PHE A 28 0.95 -1.08 -3.51
N GLY A 29 -0.20 -1.71 -3.58
CA GLY A 29 -1.50 -1.10 -3.41
C GLY A 29 -2.54 -1.82 -4.26
N VAL A 30 -3.81 -1.52 -4.04
CA VAL A 30 -4.89 -2.19 -4.77
C VAL A 30 -6.09 -1.27 -4.92
N GLY A 31 -6.84 -1.44 -6.00
CA GLY A 31 -8.08 -0.75 -6.24
C GLY A 31 -8.13 -0.06 -7.60
N SER A 32 -9.06 0.87 -7.74
CA SER A 32 -9.22 1.61 -8.98
C SER A 32 -8.17 2.70 -9.11
N ARG A 33 -7.45 2.71 -10.22
CA ARG A 33 -6.46 3.76 -10.52
C ARG A 33 -7.12 5.07 -10.95
N GLN A 34 -8.45 5.13 -10.91
CA GLN A 34 -9.25 6.32 -11.21
C GLN A 34 -10.13 6.69 -10.01
N ALA A 35 -9.83 6.16 -8.82
CA ALA A 35 -10.64 6.38 -7.63
C ALA A 35 -10.56 7.82 -7.14
N ASP A 36 -11.67 8.29 -6.58
CA ASP A 36 -11.73 9.59 -5.92
C ASP A 36 -11.27 9.53 -4.46
N ILE A 37 -11.23 8.33 -3.87
CA ILE A 37 -10.90 8.13 -2.46
C ILE A 37 -9.68 7.23 -2.34
N LEU A 38 -8.69 7.69 -1.57
CA LEU A 38 -7.47 6.95 -1.26
C LEU A 38 -7.43 6.67 0.24
N PHE A 39 -7.34 5.38 0.60
CA PHE A 39 -7.11 4.97 1.98
C PHE A 39 -5.62 4.68 2.18
N ILE A 40 -5.05 5.28 3.20
CA ILE A 40 -3.62 5.15 3.49
C ILE A 40 -3.44 4.44 4.83
N GLY A 41 -2.72 3.32 4.81
CA GLY A 41 -2.29 2.63 6.01
C GLY A 41 -0.80 2.83 6.25
N GLU A 42 -0.29 2.21 7.30
CA GLU A 42 1.10 2.37 7.71
C GLU A 42 2.02 1.40 6.97
N GLY A 43 1.73 0.11 7.04
CA GLY A 43 2.58 -0.91 6.42
C GLY A 43 1.95 -2.29 6.44
N PRO A 44 2.47 -3.23 5.63
CA PRO A 44 1.94 -4.58 5.57
C PRO A 44 2.23 -5.38 6.84
N GLY A 45 1.25 -6.19 7.25
CA GLY A 45 1.45 -7.24 8.23
C GLY A 45 1.77 -8.58 7.57
N GLU A 46 1.69 -9.66 8.33
CA GLU A 46 2.03 -11.00 7.83
C GLU A 46 1.16 -11.43 6.66
N GLN A 47 -0.15 -11.28 6.78
CA GLN A 47 -1.07 -11.73 5.73
C GLN A 47 -0.89 -10.90 4.45
N GLU A 48 -0.69 -9.59 4.60
CA GLU A 48 -0.45 -8.70 3.48
C GLU A 48 0.85 -9.07 2.75
N ASP A 49 1.90 -9.38 3.52
CA ASP A 49 3.19 -9.79 2.96
C ASP A 49 3.09 -11.12 2.21
N LEU A 50 2.31 -12.07 2.75
CA LEU A 50 2.11 -13.38 2.10
C LEU A 50 1.28 -13.26 0.82
N GLN A 51 0.29 -12.39 0.78
CA GLN A 51 -0.63 -12.26 -0.36
C GLN A 51 -0.24 -11.16 -1.35
N GLY A 52 0.61 -10.22 -0.94
CA GLY A 52 1.00 -9.10 -1.79
C GLY A 52 -0.07 -8.03 -1.93
N GLU A 53 -1.06 -8.01 -1.05
CA GLU A 53 -2.21 -7.09 -1.11
C GLU A 53 -2.40 -6.40 0.24
N PRO A 54 -2.71 -5.09 0.27
CA PRO A 54 -2.92 -4.38 1.54
C PRO A 54 -4.26 -4.72 2.17
N PHE A 55 -4.32 -4.64 3.49
CA PHE A 55 -5.55 -4.78 4.27
C PHE A 55 -6.31 -6.07 3.99
N VAL A 56 -5.63 -7.22 4.11
CA VAL A 56 -6.24 -8.55 3.95
C VAL A 56 -6.36 -9.31 5.26
N GLY A 57 -5.76 -8.81 6.35
CA GLY A 57 -5.90 -9.39 7.67
C GLY A 57 -7.14 -8.89 8.41
N PRO A 58 -7.20 -9.01 9.75
CA PRO A 58 -8.38 -8.59 10.53
C PRO A 58 -8.78 -7.14 10.33
N ALA A 59 -7.81 -6.21 10.29
CA ALA A 59 -8.09 -4.80 10.02
C ALA A 59 -8.67 -4.61 8.62
N GLY A 60 -8.24 -5.41 7.65
CA GLY A 60 -8.77 -5.36 6.29
C GLY A 60 -10.22 -5.80 6.21
N LYS A 61 -10.58 -6.81 7.00
CA LYS A 61 -11.98 -7.26 7.06
C LYS A 61 -12.87 -6.18 7.64
N LEU A 62 -12.39 -5.45 8.64
CA LEU A 62 -13.11 -4.32 9.21
C LEU A 62 -13.26 -3.20 8.16
N LEU A 63 -12.19 -2.90 7.41
CA LEU A 63 -12.26 -1.92 6.35
C LEU A 63 -13.30 -2.31 5.30
N ASP A 64 -13.35 -3.57 4.89
CA ASP A 64 -14.35 -4.04 3.92
C ASP A 64 -15.76 -3.83 4.44
N LEU A 65 -16.01 -4.12 5.72
CA LEU A 65 -17.31 -3.88 6.35
C LEU A 65 -17.66 -2.38 6.34
N MET A 66 -16.70 -1.53 6.73
CA MET A 66 -16.92 -0.09 6.76
C MET A 66 -17.21 0.47 5.37
N LEU A 67 -16.51 -0.01 4.34
CA LEU A 67 -16.76 0.39 2.97
C LEU A 67 -18.18 0.02 2.53
N SER A 68 -18.64 -1.19 2.89
CA SER A 68 -19.98 -1.64 2.54
C SER A 68 -21.08 -0.77 3.16
N LEU A 69 -20.82 -0.19 4.34
CA LEU A 69 -21.78 0.68 5.01
C LEU A 69 -21.99 2.01 4.29
N ILE A 70 -21.06 2.42 3.44
CA ILE A 70 -21.16 3.65 2.65
C ILE A 70 -21.28 3.36 1.16
N ASP A 71 -21.72 2.14 0.83
CA ASP A 71 -21.93 1.68 -0.56
C ASP A 71 -20.68 1.72 -1.42
N LEU A 72 -19.53 1.42 -0.81
CA LEU A 72 -18.25 1.32 -1.51
C LEU A 72 -17.69 -0.09 -1.37
N GLU A 73 -16.78 -0.45 -2.27
CA GLU A 73 -16.01 -1.68 -2.19
C GLU A 73 -14.57 -1.39 -2.65
N ARG A 74 -13.67 -2.35 -2.48
CA ARG A 74 -12.25 -2.16 -2.81
C ARG A 74 -12.02 -1.75 -4.26
N SER A 75 -12.87 -2.20 -5.18
CA SER A 75 -12.74 -1.86 -6.59
C SER A 75 -13.15 -0.42 -6.92
N ASN A 76 -13.82 0.30 -5.99
CA ASN A 76 -14.21 1.70 -6.18
C ASN A 76 -13.22 2.69 -5.58
N VAL A 77 -12.33 2.23 -4.71
CA VAL A 77 -11.37 3.07 -3.99
C VAL A 77 -9.95 2.60 -4.31
N TYR A 78 -8.95 3.34 -3.84
CA TYR A 78 -7.57 2.86 -3.89
C TYR A 78 -7.05 2.75 -2.46
N ILE A 79 -6.30 1.68 -2.18
CA ILE A 79 -5.78 1.38 -0.85
C ILE A 79 -4.28 1.16 -0.96
N ALA A 80 -3.50 1.90 -0.17
CA ALA A 80 -2.04 1.81 -0.20
C ALA A 80 -1.47 2.14 1.18
N ASN A 81 -0.28 1.62 1.46
CA ASN A 81 0.44 1.91 2.70
C ASN A 81 1.59 2.88 2.46
N ILE A 82 2.06 3.52 3.52
CA ILE A 82 3.24 4.38 3.48
C ILE A 82 4.47 3.55 3.10
N VAL A 83 4.71 2.43 3.82
CA VAL A 83 5.77 1.50 3.45
C VAL A 83 5.18 0.33 2.67
N LYS A 84 5.95 -0.18 1.70
CA LYS A 84 5.48 -1.23 0.77
C LYS A 84 5.96 -2.62 1.15
N CYS A 85 6.78 -2.73 2.19
CA CYS A 85 7.36 -3.97 2.66
C CYS A 85 7.08 -4.16 4.14
N ARG A 86 6.85 -5.41 4.56
CA ARG A 86 6.55 -5.74 5.94
C ARG A 86 7.74 -5.51 6.85
N PRO A 87 7.58 -4.72 7.94
CA PRO A 87 8.59 -4.66 8.99
C PRO A 87 8.66 -6.00 9.73
N PRO A 88 9.88 -6.43 10.15
CA PRO A 88 10.02 -7.70 10.86
C PRO A 88 9.14 -7.74 12.11
N LYS A 89 8.49 -8.88 12.33
CA LYS A 89 7.62 -9.12 13.49
C LYS A 89 6.49 -8.11 13.63
N ASN A 90 6.04 -7.54 12.51
CA ASN A 90 4.94 -6.56 12.47
C ASN A 90 5.16 -5.33 13.35
N ARG A 91 6.43 -4.97 13.62
CA ARG A 91 6.72 -3.72 14.34
C ARG A 91 6.32 -2.52 13.49
N ASP A 92 6.20 -1.36 14.12
CA ASP A 92 5.98 -0.13 13.37
C ASP A 92 7.18 0.19 12.49
N PRO A 93 6.96 0.75 11.29
CA PRO A 93 8.06 1.17 10.43
C PRO A 93 8.90 2.26 11.11
N LEU A 94 10.22 2.17 10.95
CA LEU A 94 11.13 3.23 11.43
C LEU A 94 10.99 4.45 10.52
N ASN A 95 11.31 5.64 11.05
CA ASN A 95 11.28 6.87 10.25
C ASN A 95 12.16 6.78 9.01
N THR A 96 13.33 6.14 9.13
CA THR A 96 14.23 5.95 7.99
C THR A 96 13.61 5.07 6.91
N GLU A 97 12.84 4.06 7.31
CA GLU A 97 12.14 3.18 6.37
C GLU A 97 10.99 3.91 5.68
N GLN A 98 10.25 4.71 6.44
CA GLN A 98 9.19 5.55 5.87
C GLN A 98 9.75 6.56 4.87
N ASP A 99 10.84 7.23 5.24
CA ASP A 99 11.48 8.21 4.36
C ASP A 99 11.98 7.58 3.06
N ALA A 100 12.53 6.37 3.13
CA ALA A 100 13.02 5.66 1.96
C ALA A 100 11.89 5.19 1.04
N CYS A 101 10.68 4.99 1.57
CA CYS A 101 9.57 4.37 0.85
C CYS A 101 8.47 5.35 0.43
N ILE A 102 8.33 6.49 1.13
CA ILE A 102 7.20 7.42 0.94
C ILE A 102 7.08 7.95 -0.49
N GLY A 103 8.16 7.96 -1.24
CA GLY A 103 8.16 8.43 -2.63
C GLY A 103 7.19 7.65 -3.51
N TYR A 104 7.01 6.35 -3.25
CA TYR A 104 6.05 5.53 -4.02
C TYR A 104 4.61 6.01 -3.77
N LEU A 105 4.25 6.25 -2.50
CA LEU A 105 2.92 6.74 -2.17
C LEU A 105 2.67 8.13 -2.74
N ARG A 106 3.68 9.01 -2.69
CA ARG A 106 3.57 10.34 -3.29
C ARG A 106 3.34 10.27 -4.79
N ALA A 107 4.04 9.38 -5.48
CA ALA A 107 3.84 9.17 -6.92
C ALA A 107 2.46 8.57 -7.20
N GLN A 108 2.01 7.61 -6.40
CA GLN A 108 0.67 7.04 -6.52
C GLN A 108 -0.39 8.13 -6.35
N THR A 109 -0.23 8.99 -5.37
CA THR A 109 -1.17 10.09 -5.12
C THR A 109 -1.20 11.07 -6.29
N ALA A 110 -0.03 11.39 -6.86
CA ALA A 110 0.07 12.28 -8.00
C ALA A 110 -0.60 11.69 -9.25
N LEU A 111 -0.47 10.39 -9.46
CA LEU A 111 -1.11 9.69 -10.59
C LEU A 111 -2.62 9.53 -10.38
N LEU A 112 -3.03 9.21 -9.15
CA LEU A 112 -4.43 8.96 -8.82
C LEU A 112 -5.25 10.26 -8.79
N ARG A 113 -4.71 11.31 -8.21
CA ARG A 113 -5.35 12.61 -8.02
C ARG A 113 -6.68 12.46 -7.26
N PRO A 114 -6.67 11.85 -6.07
CA PRO A 114 -7.91 11.63 -5.32
C PRO A 114 -8.49 12.93 -4.81
N LYS A 115 -9.80 12.93 -4.59
CA LYS A 115 -10.50 14.08 -3.98
C LYS A 115 -10.40 14.03 -2.45
N ILE A 116 -10.29 12.83 -1.89
CA ILE A 116 -10.20 12.61 -0.44
C ILE A 116 -9.16 11.54 -0.18
#